data_ce688906d5560a6a282f82ff2e6fe117
#
_entry.id   ce688906d5560a6a282f82ff2e6fe117
#
_cell.length_a   1.000
_cell.length_b   1.000
_cell.length_c   1.000
_cell.angle_alpha   90.00
_cell.angle_beta   90.00
_cell.angle_gamma   90.00
#
_symmetry.space_group_name_H-M   'P 1'
#
loop_
_entity.id
_entity.type
_entity.pdbx_description
1 polymer ?
#
loop_
_entity_poly.entity_id
_entity_poly.type
_entity_poly.pdbx_seq_one_letter_code
_entity_poly.pdbx_strand_id
1 'polypeptide(L)'
;MDANTYSLKQILTQERRFVVPTFQRDYEWTLEGQWALLFDDLEAVADRLSEARVNAELTGQPLSRADRQVTPHFLGAVVLDQLPAPAGGLDLRAIIDGQQRLTTLQLLLRGVLDVLLERESSRAPQVRRLLQNPSDIITAHHERYKLWPRRKDREMWPVVMSDEVTTAAGHGYLQARAYFAERARTAVSGVNGEDLTDAVVDALLDLFKLVVIDLEDNDDAQVIFEVLNGRQTPLSATDLVKNLLFLRAELRDEKQLEDMYDRFWSPFDDDWWKIYKGRGHAARGRRDILLSSWLTAVSADEANIGHLYSEVRRYLDSAERKTPDVLAELNAYGAAYRDVYSENGRGTRRLRQAYQRFDRLELLTVTPLLVWLRTVTPERLTEREHELAVLALESWAVRRMITGANTRTYGKAFLEVLKAARAAASNPEESIANAIVAALHAAPAGLSWPEDNDLEDTFVNRPLYGVLTQERIRMLLGAIDERMQIDNPRTEPAVFDYDRLQIEHVMPQSWRDHWALDLPSEEQRSLAAQQREQLVHRMGNLTLVTSDFNRDVSNLAWEIKRNALATHAKLQISADFAKTETWDDTTIEGRARLLARVAALVWPAADHLIEELRL
;
A
#
# COMPACT_ATOMS: atom_id res chain seq x y z
N MET A 1 15.19 9.27 18.03
CA MET A 1 13.87 9.92 18.22
C MET A 1 13.86 10.68 19.53
N ASP A 2 13.59 11.96 19.49
CA ASP A 2 13.44 12.82 20.65
C ASP A 2 11.98 13.30 20.73
N ALA A 3 11.29 12.95 21.82
CA ALA A 3 9.88 13.26 22.02
C ALA A 3 9.71 14.06 23.30
N ASN A 4 9.47 15.36 23.15
CA ASN A 4 9.38 16.29 24.27
C ASN A 4 8.08 17.09 24.21
N THR A 5 7.63 17.53 25.40
CA THR A 5 6.49 18.43 25.52
C THR A 5 6.97 19.87 25.61
N TYR A 6 6.52 20.70 24.68
CA TYR A 6 6.85 22.12 24.61
C TYR A 6 5.61 23.00 24.73
N SER A 7 5.75 24.19 25.35
CA SER A 7 4.77 25.26 25.17
C SER A 7 4.92 25.91 23.78
N LEU A 8 3.90 26.64 23.32
CA LEU A 8 4.00 27.36 22.03
C LEU A 8 5.17 28.34 22.05
N LYS A 9 5.41 29.00 23.17
CA LYS A 9 6.56 29.89 23.37
C LYS A 9 7.89 29.15 23.19
N GLN A 10 8.05 27.95 23.79
CA GLN A 10 9.29 27.19 23.69
C GLN A 10 9.61 26.74 22.28
N ILE A 11 8.61 26.32 21.51
CA ILE A 11 8.83 25.80 20.15
C ILE A 11 8.93 26.92 19.11
N LEU A 12 8.12 27.99 19.21
CA LEU A 12 8.01 29.02 18.18
C LEU A 12 8.97 30.20 18.36
N THR A 13 9.63 30.37 19.54
CA THR A 13 10.68 31.39 19.72
C THR A 13 12.04 30.93 19.19
N GLN A 14 12.26 29.65 18.90
CA GLN A 14 13.50 29.17 18.32
C GLN A 14 13.72 29.76 16.92
N GLU A 15 14.98 29.91 16.52
CA GLU A 15 15.37 30.33 15.16
C GLU A 15 15.15 29.18 14.17
N ARG A 16 13.87 28.88 13.97
CA ARG A 16 13.40 27.69 13.24
C ARG A 16 12.29 28.08 12.28
N ARG A 17 12.22 27.34 11.18
CA ARG A 17 11.16 27.44 10.19
C ARG A 17 10.53 26.08 9.97
N PHE A 18 9.22 26.02 10.13
CA PHE A 18 8.41 24.85 9.83
C PHE A 18 7.93 24.91 8.38
N VAL A 19 8.21 23.88 7.59
CA VAL A 19 7.86 23.81 6.17
C VAL A 19 6.79 22.75 5.99
N VAL A 20 5.64 23.15 5.47
CA VAL A 20 4.62 22.22 5.00
C VAL A 20 5.04 21.70 3.62
N PRO A 21 5.20 20.39 3.40
CA PRO A 21 5.54 19.83 2.10
C PRO A 21 4.57 20.27 1.01
N THR A 22 5.10 20.49 -0.21
CA THR A 22 4.39 21.14 -1.33
C THR A 22 3.06 20.47 -1.69
N PHE A 23 2.99 19.15 -1.67
CA PHE A 23 1.84 18.34 -2.08
C PHE A 23 1.10 17.67 -0.90
N GLN A 24 1.18 18.26 0.28
CA GLN A 24 0.33 17.88 1.40
C GLN A 24 -1.14 18.21 1.10
N ARG A 25 -2.06 17.52 1.82
CA ARG A 25 -3.51 17.77 1.71
C ARG A 25 -3.86 19.23 2.01
N ASP A 26 -5.00 19.66 1.49
CA ASP A 26 -5.53 21.01 1.68
C ASP A 26 -5.76 21.31 3.17
N TYR A 27 -5.83 22.58 3.51
CA TYR A 27 -6.27 22.99 4.83
C TYR A 27 -7.78 22.74 4.94
N GLU A 28 -8.16 21.81 5.82
CA GLU A 28 -9.53 21.28 5.92
C GLU A 28 -10.21 21.62 7.24
N TRP A 29 -9.50 22.20 8.21
CA TRP A 29 -10.09 22.58 9.49
C TRP A 29 -11.09 23.71 9.32
N THR A 30 -12.27 23.56 9.98
CA THR A 30 -13.41 24.45 9.83
C THR A 30 -13.83 25.02 11.18
N LEU A 31 -14.73 26.03 11.12
CA LEU A 31 -15.32 26.67 12.29
C LEU A 31 -15.99 25.64 13.21
N GLU A 32 -16.89 24.83 12.65
CA GLU A 32 -17.71 23.88 13.43
C GLU A 32 -16.92 22.66 13.91
N GLY A 33 -15.87 22.31 13.16
CA GLY A 33 -15.08 21.11 13.47
C GLY A 33 -13.99 21.36 14.52
N GLN A 34 -13.17 22.39 14.33
CA GLN A 34 -11.94 22.54 15.15
C GLN A 34 -11.70 23.95 15.68
N TRP A 35 -12.01 25.02 14.94
CA TRP A 35 -11.64 26.38 15.40
C TRP A 35 -12.38 26.78 16.65
N ALA A 36 -13.70 26.48 16.72
CA ALA A 36 -14.51 26.81 17.89
C ALA A 36 -13.99 26.08 19.13
N LEU A 37 -13.78 24.75 19.01
CA LEU A 37 -13.28 23.94 20.12
C LEU A 37 -11.90 24.40 20.61
N LEU A 38 -11.00 24.73 19.68
CA LEU A 38 -9.67 25.22 20.03
C LEU A 38 -9.72 26.54 20.80
N PHE A 39 -10.61 27.45 20.43
CA PHE A 39 -10.74 28.73 21.13
C PHE A 39 -11.47 28.56 22.45
N ASP A 40 -12.48 27.71 22.55
CA ASP A 40 -13.17 27.38 23.81
C ASP A 40 -12.19 26.79 24.85
N ASP A 41 -11.27 25.93 24.38
CA ASP A 41 -10.19 25.40 25.21
C ASP A 41 -9.25 26.53 25.72
N LEU A 42 -8.95 27.52 24.85
CA LEU A 42 -8.12 28.68 25.26
C LEU A 42 -8.81 29.52 26.30
N GLU A 43 -10.11 29.85 26.10
CA GLU A 43 -10.90 30.60 27.09
C GLU A 43 -10.94 29.86 28.42
N ALA A 44 -11.24 28.57 28.43
CA ALA A 44 -11.31 27.76 29.63
C ALA A 44 -9.97 27.71 30.41
N VAL A 45 -8.83 27.72 29.71
CA VAL A 45 -7.51 27.77 30.35
C VAL A 45 -7.22 29.17 30.89
N ALA A 46 -7.55 30.22 30.13
CA ALA A 46 -7.37 31.62 30.55
C ALA A 46 -8.22 31.96 31.77
N ASP A 47 -9.47 31.51 31.83
CA ASP A 47 -10.36 31.70 32.99
C ASP A 47 -9.79 31.05 34.24
N ARG A 48 -9.36 29.77 34.16
CA ARG A 48 -8.71 29.09 35.29
C ARG A 48 -7.45 29.81 35.76
N LEU A 49 -6.67 30.36 34.80
CA LEU A 49 -5.46 31.12 35.14
C LEU A 49 -5.80 32.43 35.84
N SER A 50 -6.80 33.16 35.33
CA SER A 50 -7.30 34.42 35.96
C SER A 50 -7.85 34.16 37.35
N GLU A 51 -8.71 33.16 37.55
CA GLU A 51 -9.24 32.77 38.85
C GLU A 51 -8.12 32.39 39.85
N ALA A 52 -7.13 31.61 39.40
CA ALA A 52 -6.00 31.22 40.25
C ALA A 52 -5.17 32.44 40.69
N ARG A 53 -4.98 33.43 39.80
CA ARG A 53 -4.25 34.67 40.11
C ARG A 53 -5.02 35.56 41.07
N VAL A 54 -6.31 35.77 40.87
CA VAL A 54 -7.19 36.50 41.80
C VAL A 54 -7.16 35.86 43.19
N ASN A 55 -7.27 34.54 43.27
CA ASN A 55 -7.18 33.83 44.55
C ASN A 55 -5.81 33.97 45.22
N ALA A 56 -4.73 33.98 44.44
CA ALA A 56 -3.38 34.18 44.95
C ALA A 56 -3.21 35.59 45.53
N GLU A 57 -3.72 36.61 44.85
CA GLU A 57 -3.72 37.99 45.36
C GLU A 57 -4.52 38.13 46.68
N LEU A 58 -5.72 37.58 46.73
CA LEU A 58 -6.56 37.58 47.92
C LEU A 58 -5.93 36.85 49.13
N THR A 59 -5.12 35.81 48.83
CA THR A 59 -4.48 34.98 49.87
C THR A 59 -3.03 35.39 50.16
N GLY A 60 -2.49 36.40 49.47
CA GLY A 60 -1.11 36.85 49.59
C GLY A 60 -0.08 35.80 49.08
N GLN A 61 -0.48 34.91 48.21
CA GLN A 61 0.41 33.91 47.62
C GLN A 61 1.13 34.48 46.37
N PRO A 62 2.36 34.00 46.05
CA PRO A 62 3.05 34.42 44.85
C PRO A 62 2.30 33.95 43.59
N LEU A 63 2.13 34.81 42.58
CA LEU A 63 1.50 34.50 41.28
C LEU A 63 2.16 33.29 40.60
N SER A 64 3.49 33.17 40.73
CA SER A 64 4.22 32.02 40.16
C SER A 64 3.81 30.65 40.73
N ARG A 65 3.23 30.62 41.92
CA ARG A 65 2.68 29.41 42.52
C ARG A 65 1.28 29.13 41.99
N ALA A 66 0.46 30.15 41.82
CA ALA A 66 -0.87 30.04 41.23
C ALA A 66 -0.79 29.52 39.77
N ASP A 67 0.07 30.11 38.96
CA ASP A 67 0.27 29.72 37.57
C ASP A 67 0.68 28.23 37.40
N ARG A 68 1.51 27.72 38.34
CA ARG A 68 1.92 26.28 38.33
C ARG A 68 0.79 25.32 38.71
N GLN A 69 -0.26 25.77 39.33
CA GLN A 69 -1.41 24.93 39.73
C GLN A 69 -2.41 24.75 38.58
N VAL A 70 -2.36 25.61 37.55
CA VAL A 70 -3.23 25.50 36.39
C VAL A 70 -2.76 24.37 35.47
N THR A 71 -3.63 23.41 35.22
CA THR A 71 -3.33 22.29 34.34
C THR A 71 -3.19 22.76 32.89
N PRO A 72 -2.06 22.48 32.22
CA PRO A 72 -1.87 22.80 30.83
C PRO A 72 -2.87 22.06 29.92
N HIS A 73 -3.18 22.64 28.77
CA HIS A 73 -3.96 22.01 27.71
C HIS A 73 -3.03 21.40 26.65
N PHE A 74 -3.24 20.13 26.32
CA PHE A 74 -2.44 19.43 25.33
C PHE A 74 -3.12 19.44 23.97
N LEU A 75 -2.43 20.01 22.99
CA LEU A 75 -2.90 20.15 21.61
C LEU A 75 -2.65 18.90 20.74
N GLY A 76 -2.02 17.88 21.30
CA GLY A 76 -1.62 16.66 20.58
C GLY A 76 -0.17 16.69 20.10
N ALA A 77 0.20 15.77 19.21
CA ALA A 77 1.56 15.59 18.72
C ALA A 77 1.81 16.29 17.38
N VAL A 78 3.06 16.69 17.13
CA VAL A 78 3.59 17.14 15.85
C VAL A 78 4.85 16.34 15.55
N VAL A 79 4.96 15.78 14.37
CA VAL A 79 6.12 15.02 13.91
C VAL A 79 6.91 15.88 12.92
N LEU A 80 8.18 16.09 13.21
CA LEU A 80 9.08 16.94 12.45
C LEU A 80 10.28 16.14 11.93
N ASP A 81 10.70 16.41 10.70
CA ASP A 81 11.91 15.88 10.12
C ASP A 81 12.90 17.01 9.82
N GLN A 82 14.16 16.83 10.17
CA GLN A 82 15.19 17.83 9.94
C GLN A 82 15.55 17.89 8.47
N LEU A 83 15.53 19.12 7.92
CA LEU A 83 15.96 19.38 6.56
C LEU A 83 17.39 19.93 6.54
N PRO A 84 18.16 19.64 5.47
CA PRO A 84 19.45 20.27 5.28
C PRO A 84 19.32 21.80 5.23
N ALA A 85 20.13 22.49 6.03
CA ALA A 85 20.21 23.94 6.04
C ALA A 85 21.68 24.38 5.92
N PRO A 86 21.96 25.57 5.30
CA PRO A 86 23.30 26.12 5.28
C PRO A 86 23.80 26.42 6.70
N ALA A 87 25.11 26.32 6.92
CA ALA A 87 25.70 26.69 8.19
C ALA A 87 25.41 28.18 8.52
N GLY A 88 24.86 28.43 9.72
CA GLY A 88 24.43 29.76 10.13
C GLY A 88 23.05 30.19 9.63
N GLY A 89 22.35 29.34 8.88
CA GLY A 89 20.97 29.57 8.46
C GLY A 89 19.94 29.10 9.48
N LEU A 90 18.66 29.34 9.19
CA LEU A 90 17.55 28.85 10.01
C LEU A 90 17.51 27.32 10.10
N ASP A 91 17.17 26.79 11.25
CA ASP A 91 16.83 25.37 11.42
C ASP A 91 15.53 25.05 10.65
N LEU A 92 15.63 24.26 9.60
CA LEU A 92 14.49 23.91 8.75
C LEU A 92 13.91 22.57 9.18
N ARG A 93 12.60 22.53 9.43
CA ARG A 93 11.86 21.33 9.82
C ARG A 93 10.69 21.08 8.87
N ALA A 94 10.70 19.95 8.17
CA ALA A 94 9.52 19.49 7.46
C ALA A 94 8.46 18.98 8.45
N ILE A 95 7.21 19.37 8.24
CA ILE A 95 6.09 18.85 9.02
C ILE A 95 5.63 17.55 8.39
N ILE A 96 5.95 16.42 9.01
CA ILE A 96 5.50 15.11 8.60
C ILE A 96 4.04 14.90 9.01
N ASP A 97 3.72 15.23 10.27
CA ASP A 97 2.34 15.25 10.80
C ASP A 97 2.08 16.47 11.67
N GLY A 98 0.80 16.85 11.78
CA GLY A 98 0.35 18.00 12.56
C GLY A 98 0.29 19.30 11.78
N GLN A 99 0.36 19.30 10.44
CA GLN A 99 0.31 20.51 9.61
C GLN A 99 -0.96 21.34 9.85
N GLN A 100 -2.14 20.70 9.91
CA GLN A 100 -3.41 21.41 10.16
C GLN A 100 -3.36 22.14 11.50
N ARG A 101 -2.84 21.47 12.52
CA ARG A 101 -2.68 21.98 13.88
C ARG A 101 -1.73 23.18 13.92
N LEU A 102 -0.50 23.03 13.40
CA LEU A 102 0.47 24.12 13.40
C LEU A 102 -0.01 25.32 12.57
N THR A 103 -0.65 25.09 11.42
CA THR A 103 -1.26 26.15 10.61
C THR A 103 -2.33 26.89 11.39
N THR A 104 -3.26 26.17 12.03
CA THR A 104 -4.33 26.80 12.82
C THR A 104 -3.79 27.57 14.01
N LEU A 105 -2.75 27.07 14.68
CA LEU A 105 -2.09 27.79 15.78
C LEU A 105 -1.45 29.10 15.30
N GLN A 106 -0.85 29.13 14.10
CA GLN A 106 -0.34 30.38 13.52
C GLN A 106 -1.48 31.37 13.20
N LEU A 107 -2.63 30.88 12.72
CA LEU A 107 -3.82 31.70 12.47
C LEU A 107 -4.44 32.23 13.76
N LEU A 108 -4.51 31.40 14.82
CA LEU A 108 -4.95 31.81 16.15
C LEU A 108 -4.03 32.88 16.76
N LEU A 109 -2.71 32.66 16.73
CA LEU A 109 -1.72 33.65 17.17
C LEU A 109 -1.83 34.96 16.40
N ARG A 110 -2.11 34.87 15.06
CA ARG A 110 -2.30 36.06 14.23
C ARG A 110 -3.59 36.82 14.64
N GLY A 111 -4.70 36.11 14.82
CA GLY A 111 -5.97 36.71 15.27
C GLY A 111 -5.85 37.35 16.64
N VAL A 112 -5.17 36.72 17.61
CA VAL A 112 -4.88 37.31 18.92
C VAL A 112 -4.00 38.55 18.78
N LEU A 113 -2.95 38.51 17.92
CA LEU A 113 -2.08 39.66 17.66
C LEU A 113 -2.87 40.87 17.11
N ASP A 114 -3.87 40.64 16.23
CA ASP A 114 -4.72 41.71 15.71
C ASP A 114 -5.38 42.52 16.85
N VAL A 115 -5.96 41.81 17.83
CA VAL A 115 -6.61 42.43 18.97
C VAL A 115 -5.62 43.13 19.90
N LEU A 116 -4.42 42.56 20.10
CA LEU A 116 -3.37 43.21 20.89
C LEU A 116 -2.86 44.49 20.22
N LEU A 117 -2.79 44.56 18.90
CA LEU A 117 -2.43 45.76 18.14
C LEU A 117 -3.55 46.81 18.20
N GLU A 118 -4.82 46.42 18.04
CA GLU A 118 -5.97 47.31 18.19
C GLU A 118 -6.02 47.98 19.57
N ARG A 119 -5.55 47.29 20.62
CA ARG A 119 -5.52 47.75 22.00
C ARG A 119 -4.19 48.42 22.40
N GLU A 120 -3.23 48.52 21.49
CA GLU A 120 -1.89 49.02 21.81
C GLU A 120 -1.21 48.26 22.96
N SER A 121 -1.51 46.97 23.12
CA SER A 121 -1.04 46.15 24.24
C SER A 121 0.48 45.93 24.22
N SER A 122 1.13 46.08 25.37
CA SER A 122 2.56 45.77 25.57
C SER A 122 2.92 44.31 25.31
N ARG A 123 1.92 43.40 25.21
CA ARG A 123 2.10 41.99 24.94
C ARG A 123 2.25 41.68 23.43
N ALA A 124 1.89 42.60 22.54
CA ALA A 124 1.95 42.39 21.08
C ALA A 124 3.33 41.91 20.57
N PRO A 125 4.48 42.47 21.03
CA PRO A 125 5.79 42.01 20.59
C PRO A 125 6.09 40.53 20.97
N GLN A 126 5.54 40.05 22.09
CA GLN A 126 5.74 38.67 22.54
C GLN A 126 5.04 37.67 21.58
N VAL A 127 3.79 37.95 21.21
CA VAL A 127 3.04 37.12 20.27
C VAL A 127 3.64 37.21 18.84
N ARG A 128 4.10 38.39 18.41
CA ARG A 128 4.74 38.57 17.10
C ARG A 128 5.97 37.70 16.92
N ARG A 129 6.78 37.47 17.97
CA ARG A 129 7.94 36.57 17.91
C ARG A 129 7.60 35.11 17.64
N LEU A 130 6.36 34.67 17.88
CA LEU A 130 5.90 33.31 17.57
C LEU A 130 5.44 33.16 16.12
N LEU A 131 5.25 34.28 15.41
CA LEU A 131 4.84 34.32 14.01
C LEU A 131 5.99 34.56 13.06
N GLN A 132 7.04 35.29 13.53
CA GLN A 132 8.12 35.77 12.68
C GLN A 132 9.50 35.46 13.27
N ASN A 133 10.44 35.13 12.40
CA ASN A 133 11.87 35.05 12.72
C ASN A 133 12.48 36.44 12.80
N PRO A 134 13.55 36.65 13.62
CA PRO A 134 14.28 37.90 13.67
C PRO A 134 14.83 38.32 12.30
N SER A 135 14.86 39.62 12.02
CA SER A 135 15.26 40.16 10.70
C SER A 135 16.74 40.03 10.40
N ASP A 136 17.57 39.85 11.41
CA ASP A 136 19.02 39.74 11.34
C ASP A 136 19.51 38.36 10.87
N ILE A 137 18.64 37.34 10.94
CA ILE A 137 18.99 35.97 10.54
C ILE A 137 18.33 35.51 9.23
N ILE A 138 17.45 36.32 8.63
CA ILE A 138 16.77 35.97 7.39
C ILE A 138 17.56 36.44 6.17
N THR A 139 17.65 35.57 5.17
CA THR A 139 18.31 35.86 3.89
C THR A 139 17.29 36.09 2.77
N ALA A 140 16.12 35.49 2.88
CA ALA A 140 15.04 35.60 1.91
C ALA A 140 13.73 36.03 2.59
N HIS A 141 12.90 36.82 1.88
CA HIS A 141 11.65 37.38 2.45
C HIS A 141 10.72 36.33 3.06
N HIS A 142 10.66 35.13 2.50
CA HIS A 142 9.80 34.05 2.98
C HIS A 142 10.32 33.39 4.28
N GLU A 143 11.59 33.55 4.62
CA GLU A 143 12.19 33.05 5.86
C GLU A 143 11.73 33.82 7.11
N ARG A 144 11.11 34.98 6.90
CA ARG A 144 10.47 35.77 7.95
C ARG A 144 9.43 34.98 8.71
N TYR A 145 8.69 34.05 8.07
CA TYR A 145 7.59 33.34 8.69
C TYR A 145 8.05 32.08 9.41
N LYS A 146 7.56 31.85 10.62
CA LYS A 146 7.82 30.63 11.39
C LYS A 146 7.27 29.39 10.71
N LEU A 147 6.11 29.49 10.06
CA LEU A 147 5.53 28.46 9.25
C LEU A 147 5.47 28.89 7.78
N TRP A 148 5.92 28.00 6.89
CA TRP A 148 5.80 28.19 5.46
C TRP A 148 4.82 27.17 4.91
N PRO A 149 3.66 27.61 4.38
CA PRO A 149 2.62 26.71 3.95
C PRO A 149 2.99 25.97 2.67
N ARG A 150 2.14 25.01 2.30
CA ARG A 150 2.25 24.33 1.02
C ARG A 150 2.18 25.35 -0.15
N ARG A 151 2.72 24.95 -1.30
CA ARG A 151 2.96 25.86 -2.43
C ARG A 151 1.72 26.65 -2.88
N LYS A 152 0.55 26.01 -2.99
CA LYS A 152 -0.70 26.69 -3.43
C LYS A 152 -1.12 27.85 -2.52
N ASP A 153 -0.73 27.81 -1.25
CA ASP A 153 -1.16 28.79 -0.24
C ASP A 153 -0.08 29.85 0.01
N ARG A 154 1.11 29.74 -0.61
CA ARG A 154 2.26 30.63 -0.36
C ARG A 154 2.03 32.08 -0.77
N GLU A 155 1.30 32.30 -1.84
CA GLU A 155 0.97 33.67 -2.29
C GLU A 155 0.02 34.37 -1.30
N MET A 156 -0.88 33.59 -0.68
CA MET A 156 -1.83 34.12 0.28
C MET A 156 -1.22 34.30 1.68
N TRP A 157 -0.19 33.52 2.04
CA TRP A 157 0.37 33.54 3.39
C TRP A 157 0.90 34.89 3.87
N PRO A 158 1.64 35.68 3.07
CA PRO A 158 2.05 37.04 3.42
C PRO A 158 0.86 37.97 3.69
N VAL A 159 -0.23 37.84 2.95
CA VAL A 159 -1.47 38.60 3.14
C VAL A 159 -2.13 38.22 4.48
N VAL A 160 -2.22 36.92 4.74
CA VAL A 160 -2.80 36.39 6.01
C VAL A 160 -1.99 36.81 7.23
N MET A 161 -0.66 36.95 7.09
CA MET A 161 0.25 37.30 8.19
C MET A 161 0.57 38.80 8.26
N SER A 162 0.03 39.62 7.36
CA SER A 162 0.26 41.07 7.34
C SER A 162 -0.47 41.77 8.52
N ASP A 163 0.03 42.96 8.89
CA ASP A 163 -0.62 43.82 9.90
C ASP A 163 -1.88 44.53 9.34
N GLU A 164 -2.05 44.52 8.03
CA GLU A 164 -3.23 45.07 7.37
C GLU A 164 -4.42 44.13 7.57
N VAL A 165 -5.55 44.71 7.97
CA VAL A 165 -6.81 43.98 8.11
C VAL A 165 -7.41 43.79 6.71
N THR A 166 -7.30 42.60 6.17
CA THR A 166 -7.89 42.24 4.90
C THR A 166 -9.31 41.67 5.13
N THR A 167 -10.28 42.17 4.39
CA THR A 167 -11.65 41.62 4.43
C THR A 167 -11.66 40.14 4.01
N ALA A 168 -12.29 39.29 4.84
CA ALA A 168 -12.19 37.83 4.83
C ALA A 168 -12.89 37.12 3.65
N ALA A 169 -13.00 37.71 2.48
CA ALA A 169 -13.73 37.13 1.37
C ALA A 169 -12.97 35.93 0.76
N GLY A 170 -13.44 34.72 1.03
CA GLY A 170 -13.22 33.55 0.19
C GLY A 170 -12.11 32.58 0.56
N HIS A 171 -11.08 32.93 1.36
CA HIS A 171 -9.98 32.01 1.69
C HIS A 171 -10.04 31.50 3.14
N GLY A 172 -9.94 30.18 3.35
CA GLY A 172 -10.06 29.56 4.67
C GLY A 172 -9.12 30.11 5.74
N TYR A 173 -7.91 30.49 5.38
CA TYR A 173 -6.96 31.12 6.32
C TYR A 173 -7.41 32.50 6.82
N LEU A 174 -7.97 33.33 5.92
CA LEU A 174 -8.50 34.64 6.31
C LEU A 174 -9.74 34.49 7.18
N GLN A 175 -10.60 33.53 6.87
CA GLN A 175 -11.78 33.21 7.69
C GLN A 175 -11.37 32.76 9.10
N ALA A 176 -10.37 31.88 9.23
CA ALA A 176 -9.85 31.43 10.51
C ALA A 176 -9.25 32.60 11.32
N ARG A 177 -8.39 33.43 10.68
CA ARG A 177 -7.81 34.63 11.32
C ARG A 177 -8.91 35.56 11.84
N ALA A 178 -9.92 35.88 11.00
CA ALA A 178 -11.00 36.78 11.37
C ALA A 178 -11.84 36.19 12.53
N TYR A 179 -12.14 34.89 12.47
CA TYR A 179 -12.83 34.20 13.56
C TYR A 179 -12.08 34.29 14.89
N PHE A 180 -10.78 33.97 14.89
CA PHE A 180 -9.97 34.03 16.12
C PHE A 180 -9.80 35.45 16.65
N ALA A 181 -9.69 36.45 15.75
CA ALA A 181 -9.66 37.85 16.19
C ALA A 181 -10.98 38.28 16.86
N GLU A 182 -12.13 37.90 16.30
CA GLU A 182 -13.43 38.22 16.89
C GLU A 182 -13.65 37.55 18.24
N ARG A 183 -13.29 36.24 18.34
CA ARG A 183 -13.36 35.52 19.61
C ARG A 183 -12.42 36.13 20.67
N ALA A 184 -11.19 36.46 20.27
CA ALA A 184 -10.22 37.10 21.17
C ALA A 184 -10.72 38.49 21.64
N ARG A 185 -11.31 39.29 20.74
CA ARG A 185 -11.89 40.60 21.07
C ARG A 185 -13.01 40.45 22.09
N THR A 186 -13.86 39.45 21.95
CA THR A 186 -14.96 39.15 22.89
C THR A 186 -14.40 38.68 24.23
N ALA A 187 -13.44 37.76 24.25
CA ALA A 187 -12.85 37.21 25.47
C ALA A 187 -12.16 38.28 26.35
N VAL A 188 -11.55 39.30 25.74
CA VAL A 188 -10.86 40.37 26.48
C VAL A 188 -11.72 41.63 26.64
N SER A 189 -13.02 41.56 26.35
CA SER A 189 -13.98 42.68 26.57
C SER A 189 -14.46 42.71 28.02
N GLY A 190 -14.61 43.90 28.59
CA GLY A 190 -15.17 44.07 29.94
C GLY A 190 -14.32 44.92 30.88
N VAL A 191 -14.73 45.04 32.15
CA VAL A 191 -14.11 45.91 33.17
C VAL A 191 -12.69 45.46 33.53
N ASN A 192 -12.39 44.14 33.42
CA ASN A 192 -11.06 43.56 33.72
C ASN A 192 -10.30 43.19 32.42
N GLY A 193 -10.48 43.97 31.36
CA GLY A 193 -9.97 43.62 30.03
C GLY A 193 -8.44 43.49 29.90
N GLU A 194 -7.64 44.19 30.74
CA GLU A 194 -6.18 44.04 30.79
C GLU A 194 -5.78 42.72 31.42
N ASP A 195 -6.34 42.36 32.57
CA ASP A 195 -6.04 41.13 33.29
C ASP A 195 -6.45 39.90 32.44
N LEU A 196 -7.60 39.97 31.76
CA LEU A 196 -8.05 38.94 30.84
C LEU A 196 -7.16 38.85 29.60
N THR A 197 -6.66 39.99 29.10
CA THR A 197 -5.68 40.00 27.98
C THR A 197 -4.39 39.27 28.39
N ASP A 198 -3.87 39.54 29.57
CA ASP A 198 -2.68 38.87 30.08
C ASP A 198 -2.92 37.38 30.31
N ALA A 199 -4.07 37.00 30.87
CA ALA A 199 -4.42 35.60 31.08
C ALA A 199 -4.54 34.80 29.74
N VAL A 200 -5.20 35.39 28.73
CA VAL A 200 -5.31 34.77 27.39
C VAL A 200 -3.94 34.61 26.74
N VAL A 201 -3.09 35.64 26.78
CA VAL A 201 -1.75 35.57 26.20
C VAL A 201 -0.89 34.55 26.93
N ASP A 202 -0.86 34.56 28.28
CA ASP A 202 -0.06 33.62 29.06
C ASP A 202 -0.56 32.17 28.91
N ALA A 203 -1.87 31.94 28.85
CA ALA A 203 -2.44 30.64 28.57
C ALA A 203 -1.98 30.13 27.20
N LEU A 204 -2.06 30.95 26.15
CA LEU A 204 -1.64 30.61 24.81
C LEU A 204 -0.13 30.34 24.72
N LEU A 205 0.71 31.17 25.38
CA LEU A 205 2.15 31.07 25.30
C LEU A 205 2.73 29.90 26.10
N ASP A 206 2.27 29.71 27.33
CA ASP A 206 2.92 28.85 28.32
C ASP A 206 2.10 27.60 28.70
N LEU A 207 0.76 27.65 28.63
CA LEU A 207 -0.12 26.56 29.04
C LEU A 207 -0.66 25.73 27.88
N PHE A 208 -0.66 26.22 26.62
CA PHE A 208 -0.90 25.41 25.44
C PHE A 208 0.37 24.64 25.09
N LYS A 209 0.27 23.30 25.05
CA LYS A 209 1.42 22.43 24.90
C LYS A 209 1.25 21.45 23.75
N LEU A 210 2.34 21.25 23.03
CA LEU A 210 2.50 20.26 21.96
C LEU A 210 3.50 19.18 22.38
N VAL A 211 3.22 17.94 22.04
CA VAL A 211 4.24 16.89 22.00
C VAL A 211 4.95 17.00 20.67
N VAL A 212 6.21 17.39 20.69
CA VAL A 212 7.04 17.47 19.47
C VAL A 212 7.90 16.23 19.40
N ILE A 213 7.84 15.57 18.28
CA ILE A 213 8.62 14.38 17.94
C ILE A 213 9.55 14.78 16.81
N ASP A 214 10.82 15.03 17.15
CA ASP A 214 11.88 15.27 16.20
C ASP A 214 12.46 13.93 15.74
N LEU A 215 12.41 13.67 14.43
CA LEU A 215 12.98 12.47 13.82
C LEU A 215 14.49 12.64 13.63
N GLU A 216 15.23 11.58 13.95
CA GLU A 216 16.64 11.42 13.66
C GLU A 216 16.83 10.59 12.38
N ASP A 217 18.06 10.56 11.84
CA ASP A 217 18.35 9.89 10.56
C ASP A 217 17.97 8.39 10.52
N ASN A 218 17.97 7.73 11.66
CA ASN A 218 17.64 6.31 11.80
C ASN A 218 16.18 6.03 12.17
N ASP A 219 15.37 7.07 12.38
CA ASP A 219 13.97 6.91 12.77
C ASP A 219 13.09 6.65 11.55
N ASP A 220 12.10 5.80 11.75
CA ASP A 220 11.10 5.52 10.73
C ASP A 220 9.83 6.35 10.94
N ALA A 221 9.70 7.42 10.16
CA ALA A 221 8.53 8.28 10.18
C ALA A 221 7.22 7.53 9.97
N GLN A 222 7.23 6.46 9.17
CA GLN A 222 6.03 5.65 8.90
C GLN A 222 5.56 4.91 10.15
N VAL A 223 6.46 4.24 10.84
CA VAL A 223 6.14 3.48 12.07
C VAL A 223 5.65 4.42 13.17
N ILE A 224 6.32 5.56 13.35
CA ILE A 224 5.93 6.57 14.34
C ILE A 224 4.54 7.11 14.03
N PHE A 225 4.28 7.41 12.75
CA PHE A 225 2.99 7.89 12.28
C PHE A 225 1.86 6.87 12.49
N GLU A 226 2.08 5.59 12.17
CA GLU A 226 1.11 4.51 12.36
C GLU A 226 0.74 4.34 13.84
N VAL A 227 1.72 4.44 14.74
CA VAL A 227 1.50 4.34 16.19
C VAL A 227 0.71 5.53 16.74
N LEU A 228 1.01 6.75 16.29
CA LEU A 228 0.37 7.98 16.79
C LEU A 228 -1.07 8.15 16.27
N ASN A 229 -1.33 7.71 15.04
CA ASN A 229 -2.63 7.91 14.39
C ASN A 229 -3.59 6.70 14.48
N GLY A 230 -3.41 5.81 15.42
CA GLY A 230 -4.21 4.58 15.59
C GLY A 230 -5.75 4.74 15.61
N ARG A 231 -6.28 5.97 15.48
CA ARG A 231 -7.72 6.29 15.40
C ARG A 231 -8.13 7.14 14.19
N GLN A 232 -7.20 7.56 13.34
CA GLN A 232 -7.47 8.33 12.11
C GLN A 232 -6.95 7.58 10.90
N THR A 233 -7.40 7.95 9.69
CA THR A 233 -6.87 7.36 8.44
C THR A 233 -5.38 7.70 8.32
N PRO A 234 -4.47 6.72 8.44
CA PRO A 234 -3.04 7.00 8.38
C PRO A 234 -2.65 7.48 6.96
N LEU A 235 -1.67 8.39 6.89
CA LEU A 235 -0.97 8.65 5.64
C LEU A 235 -0.31 7.35 5.16
N SER A 236 -0.50 7.01 3.89
CA SER A 236 0.18 5.83 3.34
C SER A 236 1.68 6.07 3.22
N ALA A 237 2.47 4.99 3.19
CA ALA A 237 3.91 5.10 2.90
C ALA A 237 4.15 5.86 1.59
N THR A 238 3.28 5.67 0.61
CA THR A 238 3.31 6.38 -0.68
C THR A 238 3.14 7.88 -0.53
N ASP A 239 2.25 8.36 0.35
CA ASP A 239 2.05 9.79 0.55
C ASP A 239 3.28 10.44 1.23
N LEU A 240 3.92 9.72 2.14
CA LEU A 240 5.18 10.16 2.76
C LEU A 240 6.32 10.23 1.73
N VAL A 241 6.45 9.22 0.88
CA VAL A 241 7.47 9.20 -0.20
C VAL A 241 7.20 10.30 -1.23
N LYS A 242 5.94 10.55 -1.60
CA LYS A 242 5.56 11.69 -2.44
C LYS A 242 6.11 12.99 -1.86
N ASN A 243 5.77 13.25 -0.60
CA ASN A 243 6.19 14.48 0.06
C ASN A 243 7.73 14.62 0.11
N LEU A 244 8.43 13.52 0.38
CA LEU A 244 9.89 13.48 0.35
C LEU A 244 10.46 13.87 -1.03
N LEU A 245 9.96 13.25 -2.11
CA LEU A 245 10.45 13.47 -3.47
C LEU A 245 10.26 14.94 -3.89
N PHE A 246 9.08 15.49 -3.70
CA PHE A 246 8.78 16.87 -4.10
C PHE A 246 9.45 17.91 -3.20
N LEU A 247 9.65 17.60 -1.91
CA LEU A 247 10.42 18.47 -1.02
C LEU A 247 11.91 18.51 -1.42
N ARG A 248 12.48 17.35 -1.79
CA ARG A 248 13.87 17.29 -2.33
C ARG A 248 14.00 18.12 -3.61
N ALA A 249 13.03 18.01 -4.51
CA ALA A 249 13.01 18.79 -5.75
C ALA A 249 12.96 20.30 -5.47
N GLU A 250 12.14 20.72 -4.52
CA GLU A 250 12.04 22.11 -4.10
C GLU A 250 13.34 22.64 -3.49
N LEU A 251 13.95 21.88 -2.56
CA LEU A 251 15.21 22.26 -1.91
C LEU A 251 16.40 22.32 -2.87
N ARG A 252 16.35 21.57 -3.97
CA ARG A 252 17.36 21.61 -5.05
C ARG A 252 17.07 22.64 -6.14
N ASP A 253 16.05 23.48 -5.93
CA ASP A 253 15.57 24.47 -6.91
C ASP A 253 15.25 23.83 -8.29
N GLU A 254 14.78 22.59 -8.29
CA GLU A 254 14.31 21.92 -9.48
C GLU A 254 13.01 22.60 -9.96
N LYS A 255 12.99 23.03 -11.22
CA LYS A 255 11.89 23.83 -11.77
C LYS A 255 10.72 22.94 -12.20
N GLN A 256 9.51 23.55 -12.32
CA GLN A 256 8.31 22.90 -12.88
C GLN A 256 7.76 21.77 -11.99
N LEU A 257 7.67 21.99 -10.68
CA LEU A 257 7.17 20.99 -9.73
C LEU A 257 5.72 20.57 -10.03
N GLU A 258 4.85 21.48 -10.48
CA GLU A 258 3.49 21.16 -10.90
C GLU A 258 3.48 20.28 -12.15
N ASP A 259 4.26 20.63 -13.17
CA ASP A 259 4.36 19.81 -14.38
C ASP A 259 4.89 18.41 -14.06
N MET A 260 5.84 18.29 -13.13
CA MET A 260 6.34 17.01 -12.65
C MET A 260 5.24 16.23 -11.90
N TYR A 261 4.46 16.90 -11.06
CA TYR A 261 3.35 16.27 -10.36
C TYR A 261 2.29 15.79 -11.37
N ASP A 262 1.81 16.69 -12.25
CA ASP A 262 0.76 16.38 -13.21
C ASP A 262 1.17 15.27 -14.18
N ARG A 263 2.43 15.28 -14.62
CA ARG A 263 2.94 14.31 -15.58
C ARG A 263 3.27 12.95 -14.97
N PHE A 264 3.89 12.92 -13.80
CA PHE A 264 4.49 11.69 -13.27
C PHE A 264 3.79 11.13 -12.03
N TRP A 265 3.14 11.97 -11.21
CA TRP A 265 2.53 11.53 -9.96
C TRP A 265 1.00 11.47 -10.01
N SER A 266 0.33 12.45 -10.61
CA SER A 266 -1.14 12.49 -10.65
C SER A 266 -1.80 11.21 -11.18
N PRO A 267 -1.17 10.41 -12.10
CA PRO A 267 -1.70 9.11 -12.51
C PRO A 267 -1.89 8.10 -11.37
N PHE A 268 -1.20 8.30 -10.23
CA PHE A 268 -1.33 7.46 -9.04
C PHE A 268 -2.48 7.89 -8.10
N ASP A 269 -3.12 9.01 -8.34
CA ASP A 269 -4.25 9.50 -7.52
C ASP A 269 -5.60 8.85 -7.90
N ASP A 270 -5.65 8.12 -9.01
CA ASP A 270 -6.79 7.33 -9.45
C ASP A 270 -7.21 6.27 -8.40
N ASP A 271 -8.51 6.04 -8.26
CA ASP A 271 -9.10 5.11 -7.28
C ASP A 271 -8.63 3.66 -7.46
N TRP A 272 -8.26 3.25 -8.67
CA TRP A 272 -7.69 1.94 -8.91
C TRP A 272 -6.43 1.67 -8.08
N TRP A 273 -5.61 2.71 -7.83
CA TRP A 273 -4.40 2.62 -7.03
C TRP A 273 -4.66 2.53 -5.52
N LYS A 274 -5.85 2.95 -5.07
CA LYS A 274 -6.26 2.92 -3.66
C LYS A 274 -6.73 1.53 -3.21
N ILE A 275 -6.96 0.60 -4.16
CA ILE A 275 -7.42 -0.75 -3.86
C ILE A 275 -6.36 -1.52 -3.08
N TYR A 276 -6.79 -2.19 -2.01
CA TYR A 276 -5.93 -3.04 -1.19
C TYR A 276 -5.84 -4.45 -1.80
N LYS A 277 -4.64 -5.03 -1.74
CA LYS A 277 -4.33 -6.41 -2.12
C LYS A 277 -3.72 -7.17 -0.93
N GLY A 278 -3.94 -8.49 -0.88
CA GLY A 278 -3.56 -9.34 0.25
C GLY A 278 -4.69 -9.50 1.27
N ARG A 279 -4.43 -10.21 2.38
CA ARG A 279 -5.43 -10.54 3.40
C ARG A 279 -5.00 -10.10 4.80
N GLY A 280 -5.97 -9.69 5.61
CA GLY A 280 -5.75 -9.32 7.00
C GLY A 280 -4.68 -8.24 7.18
N HIS A 281 -3.79 -8.40 8.12
CA HIS A 281 -2.71 -7.45 8.41
C HIS A 281 -1.66 -7.33 7.30
N ALA A 282 -1.61 -8.26 6.36
CA ALA A 282 -0.72 -8.19 5.20
C ALA A 282 -1.33 -7.42 4.00
N ALA A 283 -2.59 -6.99 4.09
CA ALA A 283 -3.22 -6.19 3.04
C ALA A 283 -2.51 -4.83 2.89
N ARG A 284 -2.18 -4.46 1.65
CA ARG A 284 -1.50 -3.20 1.30
C ARG A 284 -2.15 -2.55 0.08
N GLY A 285 -2.14 -1.22 0.04
CA GLY A 285 -2.57 -0.46 -1.13
C GLY A 285 -1.68 -0.76 -2.34
N ARG A 286 -2.25 -0.77 -3.54
CA ARG A 286 -1.47 -0.99 -4.77
C ARG A 286 -0.30 -0.01 -4.92
N ARG A 287 -0.44 1.23 -4.47
CA ARG A 287 0.63 2.23 -4.49
C ARG A 287 1.82 1.81 -3.63
N ASP A 288 1.58 1.29 -2.42
CA ASP A 288 2.64 0.84 -1.53
C ASP A 288 3.33 -0.42 -2.07
N ILE A 289 2.55 -1.34 -2.70
CA ILE A 289 3.11 -2.50 -3.39
C ILE A 289 3.96 -2.07 -4.59
N LEU A 290 3.51 -1.08 -5.38
CA LEU A 290 4.30 -0.53 -6.48
C LEU A 290 5.62 0.04 -5.99
N LEU A 291 5.60 0.89 -4.96
CA LEU A 291 6.82 1.53 -4.44
C LEU A 291 7.81 0.51 -3.88
N SER A 292 7.34 -0.48 -3.12
CA SER A 292 8.22 -1.55 -2.63
C SER A 292 8.78 -2.37 -3.79
N SER A 293 7.96 -2.65 -4.82
CA SER A 293 8.39 -3.39 -6.01
C SER A 293 9.43 -2.62 -6.82
N TRP A 294 9.21 -1.31 -7.02
CA TRP A 294 10.18 -0.43 -7.66
C TRP A 294 11.50 -0.43 -6.87
N LEU A 295 11.44 -0.17 -5.56
CA LEU A 295 12.64 -0.10 -4.74
C LEU A 295 13.41 -1.42 -4.76
N THR A 296 12.74 -2.56 -4.59
CA THR A 296 13.36 -3.89 -4.71
C THR A 296 14.02 -4.09 -6.07
N ALA A 297 13.34 -3.67 -7.15
CA ALA A 297 13.85 -3.84 -8.50
C ALA A 297 15.09 -2.98 -8.78
N VAL A 298 15.15 -1.74 -8.27
CA VAL A 298 16.27 -0.83 -8.52
C VAL A 298 17.45 -1.03 -7.56
N SER A 299 17.19 -1.39 -6.31
CA SER A 299 18.24 -1.66 -5.31
C SER A 299 18.81 -3.09 -5.40
N ALA A 300 18.06 -4.03 -5.98
CA ALA A 300 18.32 -5.47 -5.92
C ALA A 300 18.43 -5.98 -4.47
N ASP A 301 17.64 -5.39 -3.57
CA ASP A 301 17.48 -5.80 -2.17
C ASP A 301 16.01 -5.83 -1.81
N GLU A 302 15.59 -6.68 -0.86
CA GLU A 302 14.19 -6.83 -0.50
C GLU A 302 13.70 -5.62 0.30
N ALA A 303 12.82 -4.82 -0.30
CA ALA A 303 12.22 -3.66 0.36
C ALA A 303 11.18 -4.09 1.40
N ASN A 304 11.31 -3.56 2.63
CA ASN A 304 10.33 -3.77 3.68
C ASN A 304 9.21 -2.72 3.59
N ILE A 305 8.00 -3.16 3.24
CA ILE A 305 6.84 -2.26 3.11
C ILE A 305 6.56 -1.50 4.42
N GLY A 306 6.80 -2.11 5.59
CA GLY A 306 6.63 -1.47 6.90
C GLY A 306 7.61 -0.32 7.18
N HIS A 307 8.70 -0.22 6.43
CA HIS A 307 9.75 0.79 6.57
C HIS A 307 10.04 1.53 5.25
N LEU A 308 9.07 1.52 4.33
CA LEU A 308 9.27 1.95 2.94
C LEU A 308 9.76 3.40 2.82
N TYR A 309 9.26 4.30 3.67
CA TYR A 309 9.71 5.70 3.68
C TYR A 309 11.21 5.83 3.95
N SER A 310 11.69 5.20 5.02
CA SER A 310 13.10 5.29 5.43
C SER A 310 14.03 4.58 4.43
N GLU A 311 13.58 3.48 3.84
CA GLU A 311 14.35 2.77 2.82
C GLU A 311 14.44 3.57 1.51
N VAL A 312 13.35 4.18 1.04
CA VAL A 312 13.37 5.07 -0.12
C VAL A 312 14.26 6.28 0.15
N ARG A 313 14.15 6.91 1.33
CA ARG A 313 15.02 8.04 1.72
C ARG A 313 16.50 7.64 1.63
N ARG A 314 16.87 6.51 2.23
CA ARG A 314 18.25 5.99 2.19
C ARG A 314 18.74 5.72 0.76
N TYR A 315 17.90 5.11 -0.06
CA TYR A 315 18.21 4.87 -1.48
C TYR A 315 18.45 6.18 -2.24
N LEU A 316 17.59 7.18 -2.06
CA LEU A 316 17.71 8.48 -2.73
C LEU A 316 18.96 9.26 -2.27
N ASP A 317 19.34 9.12 -0.99
CA ASP A 317 20.52 9.80 -0.44
C ASP A 317 21.83 9.15 -0.95
N SER A 318 21.85 7.82 -1.11
CA SER A 318 23.02 7.09 -1.61
C SER A 318 23.24 7.23 -3.11
N ALA A 319 22.18 7.41 -3.90
CA ALA A 319 22.24 7.34 -5.36
C ALA A 319 22.41 8.71 -6.06
N GLU A 320 22.36 9.83 -5.32
CA GLU A 320 22.46 11.22 -5.81
C GLU A 320 21.58 11.53 -7.05
N ARG A 321 20.48 10.78 -7.24
CA ARG A 321 19.61 10.92 -8.43
C ARG A 321 18.78 12.20 -8.36
N LYS A 322 18.51 12.78 -9.53
CA LYS A 322 17.58 13.91 -9.66
C LYS A 322 16.13 13.43 -9.49
N THR A 323 15.30 14.24 -8.86
CA THR A 323 13.89 13.90 -8.62
C THR A 323 13.09 13.64 -9.90
N PRO A 324 13.26 14.42 -11.02
CA PRO A 324 12.54 14.14 -12.26
C PRO A 324 12.83 12.74 -12.83
N ASP A 325 14.08 12.26 -12.72
CA ASP A 325 14.47 10.94 -13.23
C ASP A 325 13.82 9.83 -12.40
N VAL A 326 13.78 10.01 -11.07
CA VAL A 326 13.12 9.06 -10.14
C VAL A 326 11.61 9.02 -10.38
N LEU A 327 10.97 10.19 -10.56
CA LEU A 327 9.53 10.27 -10.84
C LEU A 327 9.18 9.66 -12.21
N ALA A 328 10.00 9.91 -13.24
CA ALA A 328 9.81 9.30 -14.56
C ALA A 328 9.95 7.78 -14.51
N GLU A 329 10.93 7.27 -13.77
CA GLU A 329 11.12 5.83 -13.54
C GLU A 329 9.94 5.22 -12.76
N LEU A 330 9.51 5.85 -11.66
CA LEU A 330 8.32 5.40 -10.92
C LEU A 330 7.06 5.36 -11.78
N ASN A 331 6.87 6.36 -12.67
CA ASN A 331 5.76 6.38 -13.60
C ASN A 331 5.84 5.23 -14.61
N ALA A 332 7.03 4.90 -15.13
CA ALA A 332 7.24 3.75 -16.00
C ALA A 332 6.92 2.44 -15.28
N TYR A 333 7.37 2.27 -14.04
CA TYR A 333 7.01 1.13 -13.20
C TYR A 333 5.51 1.08 -12.88
N GLY A 334 4.86 2.24 -12.71
CA GLY A 334 3.41 2.34 -12.54
C GLY A 334 2.65 1.84 -13.77
N ALA A 335 3.07 2.22 -14.98
CA ALA A 335 2.51 1.71 -16.22
C ALA A 335 2.71 0.20 -16.35
N ALA A 336 3.91 -0.29 -16.05
CA ALA A 336 4.23 -1.71 -16.02
C ALA A 336 3.37 -2.49 -15.01
N TYR A 337 3.16 -1.94 -13.80
CA TYR A 337 2.28 -2.53 -12.79
C TYR A 337 0.82 -2.63 -13.27
N ARG A 338 0.33 -1.61 -13.97
CA ARG A 338 -1.00 -1.65 -14.60
C ARG A 338 -1.08 -2.72 -15.68
N ASP A 339 -0.06 -2.88 -16.50
CA ASP A 339 -0.01 -3.95 -17.51
C ASP A 339 -0.09 -5.36 -16.89
N VAL A 340 0.51 -5.54 -15.69
CA VAL A 340 0.49 -6.82 -14.97
C VAL A 340 -0.86 -7.08 -14.28
N TYR A 341 -1.47 -6.07 -13.63
CA TYR A 341 -2.58 -6.28 -12.70
C TYR A 341 -3.93 -5.69 -13.11
N SER A 342 -4.03 -5.01 -14.26
CA SER A 342 -5.33 -4.57 -14.78
C SER A 342 -5.89 -5.56 -15.80
N GLU A 343 -7.22 -5.64 -15.90
CA GLU A 343 -7.91 -6.49 -16.87
C GLU A 343 -7.55 -6.15 -18.32
N ASN A 344 -7.29 -4.87 -18.59
CA ASN A 344 -6.95 -4.34 -19.91
C ASN A 344 -5.43 -4.06 -20.05
N GLY A 345 -4.59 -4.74 -19.26
CA GLY A 345 -3.14 -4.60 -19.35
C GLY A 345 -2.59 -5.00 -20.74
N ARG A 346 -1.55 -4.29 -21.18
CA ARG A 346 -0.89 -4.59 -22.46
C ARG A 346 -0.14 -5.92 -22.39
N GLY A 347 -0.08 -6.63 -23.49
CA GLY A 347 0.60 -7.90 -23.63
C GLY A 347 -0.21 -8.92 -24.40
N THR A 348 0.41 -10.04 -24.76
CA THR A 348 -0.28 -11.15 -25.43
C THR A 348 -1.33 -11.78 -24.53
N ARG A 349 -2.22 -12.57 -25.13
CA ARG A 349 -3.21 -13.36 -24.36
C ARG A 349 -2.51 -14.23 -23.31
N ARG A 350 -1.38 -14.85 -23.68
CA ARG A 350 -0.61 -15.75 -22.79
C ARG A 350 -0.07 -15.01 -21.57
N LEU A 351 0.55 -13.84 -21.76
CA LEU A 351 1.04 -13.00 -20.66
C LEU A 351 -0.09 -12.57 -19.74
N ARG A 352 -1.21 -12.09 -20.28
CA ARG A 352 -2.36 -11.69 -19.43
C ARG A 352 -2.89 -12.84 -18.59
N GLN A 353 -2.99 -14.05 -19.16
CA GLN A 353 -3.40 -15.25 -18.41
C GLN A 353 -2.43 -15.58 -17.28
N ALA A 354 -1.12 -15.51 -17.53
CA ALA A 354 -0.11 -15.73 -16.51
C ALA A 354 -0.21 -14.70 -15.37
N TYR A 355 -0.36 -13.41 -15.70
CA TYR A 355 -0.52 -12.35 -14.70
C TYR A 355 -1.78 -12.53 -13.85
N GLN A 356 -2.92 -12.89 -14.44
CA GLN A 356 -4.15 -13.22 -13.72
C GLN A 356 -3.95 -14.42 -12.76
N ARG A 357 -3.17 -15.42 -13.18
CA ARG A 357 -2.86 -16.57 -12.32
C ARG A 357 -1.97 -16.18 -11.14
N PHE A 358 -0.97 -15.32 -11.32
CA PHE A 358 -0.19 -14.77 -10.20
C PHE A 358 -1.05 -13.99 -9.22
N ASP A 359 -2.00 -13.19 -9.69
CA ASP A 359 -2.94 -12.48 -8.80
C ASP A 359 -3.79 -13.47 -7.97
N ARG A 360 -4.30 -14.56 -8.59
CA ARG A 360 -5.04 -15.64 -7.90
C ARG A 360 -4.19 -16.44 -6.91
N LEU A 361 -2.90 -16.57 -7.18
CA LEU A 361 -1.96 -17.19 -6.25
C LEU A 361 -1.65 -16.29 -5.06
N GLU A 362 -2.01 -15.01 -5.13
CA GLU A 362 -1.71 -13.98 -4.11
C GLU A 362 -0.19 -13.86 -3.86
N LEU A 363 0.64 -14.06 -4.87
CA LEU A 363 2.09 -14.03 -4.80
C LEU A 363 2.63 -12.62 -5.03
N LEU A 364 2.47 -11.74 -4.04
CA LEU A 364 2.98 -10.37 -4.13
C LEU A 364 4.52 -10.30 -4.22
N THR A 365 5.22 -11.32 -3.73
CA THR A 365 6.69 -11.38 -3.74
C THR A 365 7.32 -11.50 -5.13
N VAL A 366 6.56 -11.93 -6.15
CA VAL A 366 7.03 -11.96 -7.55
C VAL A 366 6.85 -10.62 -8.26
N THR A 367 6.03 -9.72 -7.71
CA THR A 367 5.68 -8.44 -8.34
C THR A 367 6.89 -7.60 -8.76
N PRO A 368 7.97 -7.45 -7.94
CA PRO A 368 9.14 -6.68 -8.36
C PRO A 368 9.75 -7.18 -9.68
N LEU A 369 9.82 -8.50 -9.85
CA LEU A 369 10.37 -9.13 -11.04
C LEU A 369 9.43 -8.98 -12.26
N LEU A 370 8.13 -9.22 -12.09
CA LEU A 370 7.14 -9.06 -13.18
C LEU A 370 7.07 -7.63 -13.68
N VAL A 371 7.05 -6.66 -12.77
CA VAL A 371 6.98 -5.23 -13.13
C VAL A 371 8.29 -4.80 -13.78
N TRP A 372 9.45 -5.24 -13.25
CA TRP A 372 10.74 -4.94 -13.86
C TRP A 372 10.84 -5.50 -15.29
N LEU A 373 10.44 -6.75 -15.55
CA LEU A 373 10.44 -7.35 -16.89
C LEU A 373 9.64 -6.49 -17.89
N ARG A 374 8.54 -5.86 -17.44
CA ARG A 374 7.72 -4.97 -18.29
C ARG A 374 8.38 -3.62 -18.56
N THR A 375 9.40 -3.21 -17.81
CA THR A 375 10.16 -1.99 -18.05
C THR A 375 11.36 -2.22 -18.98
N VAL A 376 11.75 -3.46 -19.22
CA VAL A 376 12.85 -3.79 -20.15
C VAL A 376 12.41 -3.49 -21.58
N THR A 377 13.31 -2.87 -22.35
CA THR A 377 13.00 -2.47 -23.73
C THR A 377 12.83 -3.66 -24.66
N PRO A 378 12.00 -3.56 -25.73
CA PRO A 378 11.77 -4.67 -26.68
C PRO A 378 13.04 -5.15 -27.40
N GLU A 379 14.03 -4.28 -27.57
CA GLU A 379 15.33 -4.62 -28.18
C GLU A 379 16.13 -5.57 -27.28
N ARG A 380 15.89 -5.50 -25.96
CA ARG A 380 16.62 -6.31 -24.97
C ARG A 380 15.83 -7.52 -24.49
N LEU A 381 14.49 -7.45 -24.54
CA LEU A 381 13.58 -8.54 -24.17
C LEU A 381 12.44 -8.59 -25.18
N THR A 382 12.55 -9.50 -26.16
CA THR A 382 11.49 -9.70 -27.16
C THR A 382 10.20 -10.20 -26.49
N GLU A 383 9.05 -10.02 -27.16
CA GLU A 383 7.76 -10.47 -26.62
C GLU A 383 7.74 -11.99 -26.34
N ARG A 384 8.32 -12.79 -27.27
CA ARG A 384 8.45 -14.25 -27.07
C ARG A 384 9.32 -14.59 -25.86
N GLU A 385 10.46 -13.95 -25.72
CA GLU A 385 11.35 -14.16 -24.58
C GLU A 385 10.71 -13.74 -23.26
N HIS A 386 9.95 -12.63 -23.28
CA HIS A 386 9.16 -12.20 -22.13
C HIS A 386 8.10 -13.25 -21.74
N GLU A 387 7.38 -13.83 -22.72
CA GLU A 387 6.43 -14.91 -22.46
C GLU A 387 7.09 -16.13 -21.82
N LEU A 388 8.26 -16.55 -22.33
CA LEU A 388 9.01 -17.68 -21.76
C LEU A 388 9.51 -17.40 -20.35
N ALA A 389 10.01 -16.19 -20.10
CA ALA A 389 10.43 -15.76 -18.76
C ALA A 389 9.28 -15.81 -17.75
N VAL A 390 8.12 -15.27 -18.12
CA VAL A 390 6.92 -15.27 -17.27
C VAL A 390 6.35 -16.67 -17.12
N LEU A 391 6.38 -17.51 -18.19
CA LEU A 391 5.96 -18.91 -18.13
C LEU A 391 6.83 -19.72 -17.16
N ALA A 392 8.13 -19.48 -17.13
CA ALA A 392 9.04 -20.13 -16.19
C ALA A 392 8.67 -19.81 -14.73
N LEU A 393 8.45 -18.53 -14.44
CA LEU A 393 8.02 -18.09 -13.12
C LEU A 393 6.66 -18.68 -12.72
N GLU A 394 5.71 -18.66 -13.66
CA GLU A 394 4.37 -19.21 -13.45
C GLU A 394 4.43 -20.72 -13.20
N SER A 395 5.14 -21.46 -14.05
CA SER A 395 5.28 -22.91 -13.92
C SER A 395 5.91 -23.29 -12.59
N TRP A 396 7.01 -22.65 -12.23
CA TRP A 396 7.66 -22.90 -10.95
C TRP A 396 6.69 -22.66 -9.78
N ALA A 397 5.94 -21.56 -9.77
CA ALA A 397 5.03 -21.20 -8.70
C ALA A 397 3.81 -22.13 -8.63
N VAL A 398 3.19 -22.44 -9.78
CA VAL A 398 1.98 -23.30 -9.84
C VAL A 398 2.32 -24.74 -9.49
N ARG A 399 3.40 -25.30 -9.99
CA ARG A 399 3.84 -26.65 -9.66
C ARG A 399 4.11 -26.79 -8.16
N ARG A 400 4.77 -25.80 -7.56
CA ARG A 400 5.02 -25.78 -6.12
C ARG A 400 3.74 -25.62 -5.29
N MET A 401 2.77 -24.85 -5.78
CA MET A 401 1.44 -24.78 -5.16
C MET A 401 0.71 -26.13 -5.20
N ILE A 402 0.73 -26.82 -6.35
CA ILE A 402 0.11 -28.15 -6.54
C ILE A 402 0.72 -29.15 -5.55
N THR A 403 2.04 -29.20 -5.47
CA THR A 403 2.76 -30.15 -4.58
C THR A 403 2.74 -29.75 -3.10
N GLY A 404 2.12 -28.62 -2.77
CA GLY A 404 1.96 -28.16 -1.37
C GLY A 404 3.24 -27.59 -0.75
N ALA A 405 4.15 -27.08 -1.58
CA ALA A 405 5.40 -26.48 -1.11
C ALA A 405 5.17 -25.17 -0.33
N ASN A 406 6.04 -24.91 0.65
CA ASN A 406 5.97 -23.72 1.48
C ASN A 406 6.38 -22.45 0.71
N THR A 407 5.66 -21.33 0.93
CA THR A 407 5.88 -20.05 0.25
C THR A 407 6.74 -19.06 1.03
N ARG A 408 7.13 -19.36 2.28
CA ARG A 408 7.81 -18.41 3.21
C ARG A 408 9.12 -17.82 2.66
N THR A 409 9.81 -18.54 1.80
CA THR A 409 11.12 -18.16 1.25
C THR A 409 11.06 -17.65 -0.20
N TYR A 410 9.86 -17.47 -0.76
CA TYR A 410 9.69 -17.05 -2.15
C TYR A 410 10.24 -15.65 -2.41
N GLY A 411 10.15 -14.72 -1.46
CA GLY A 411 10.74 -13.38 -1.59
C GLY A 411 12.24 -13.45 -1.92
N LYS A 412 12.99 -14.25 -1.15
CA LYS A 412 14.42 -14.45 -1.39
C LYS A 412 14.70 -15.14 -2.74
N ALA A 413 13.90 -16.15 -3.10
CA ALA A 413 14.05 -16.83 -4.39
C ALA A 413 13.87 -15.87 -5.55
N PHE A 414 12.77 -15.10 -5.57
CA PHE A 414 12.50 -14.15 -6.64
C PHE A 414 13.49 -12.97 -6.67
N LEU A 415 14.06 -12.60 -5.52
CA LEU A 415 15.13 -11.60 -5.48
C LEU A 415 16.40 -12.11 -6.17
N GLU A 416 16.82 -13.36 -5.92
CA GLU A 416 17.98 -13.94 -6.60
C GLU A 416 17.73 -14.11 -8.11
N VAL A 417 16.52 -14.50 -8.51
CA VAL A 417 16.11 -14.54 -9.91
C VAL A 417 16.15 -13.14 -10.56
N LEU A 418 15.68 -12.10 -9.84
CA LEU A 418 15.75 -10.71 -10.30
C LEU A 418 17.21 -10.26 -10.49
N LYS A 419 18.09 -10.59 -9.57
CA LYS A 419 19.54 -10.28 -9.69
C LYS A 419 20.14 -10.94 -10.93
N ALA A 420 19.87 -12.23 -11.15
CA ALA A 420 20.34 -12.96 -12.34
C ALA A 420 19.77 -12.35 -13.64
N ALA A 421 18.48 -12.04 -13.67
CA ALA A 421 17.82 -11.43 -14.82
C ALA A 421 18.41 -10.02 -15.13
N ARG A 422 18.69 -9.20 -14.11
CA ARG A 422 19.31 -7.89 -14.27
C ARG A 422 20.75 -7.99 -14.77
N ALA A 423 21.52 -8.94 -14.25
CA ALA A 423 22.88 -9.21 -14.73
C ALA A 423 22.88 -9.56 -16.22
N ALA A 424 22.00 -10.49 -16.63
CA ALA A 424 21.80 -10.85 -18.03
C ALA A 424 21.35 -9.65 -18.89
N ALA A 425 20.44 -8.80 -18.37
CA ALA A 425 19.99 -7.61 -19.07
C ALA A 425 21.12 -6.60 -19.36
N SER A 426 22.15 -6.58 -18.53
CA SER A 426 23.32 -5.73 -18.72
C SER A 426 24.32 -6.28 -19.75
N ASN A 427 24.17 -7.53 -20.17
CA ASN A 427 25.01 -8.16 -21.18
C ASN A 427 24.16 -8.47 -22.43
N PRO A 428 24.39 -7.80 -23.59
CA PRO A 428 23.60 -8.05 -24.81
C PRO A 428 23.63 -9.50 -25.32
N GLU A 429 24.67 -10.26 -25.00
CA GLU A 429 24.84 -11.64 -25.49
C GLU A 429 24.08 -12.66 -24.62
N GLU A 430 23.55 -12.25 -23.46
CA GLU A 430 22.86 -13.14 -22.54
C GLU A 430 21.34 -13.01 -22.65
N SER A 431 20.62 -14.13 -22.66
CA SER A 431 19.15 -14.16 -22.60
C SER A 431 18.66 -13.98 -21.18
N ILE A 432 17.75 -13.03 -21.00
CA ILE A 432 17.10 -12.79 -19.70
C ILE A 432 16.24 -14.00 -19.29
N ALA A 433 15.51 -14.61 -20.24
CA ALA A 433 14.69 -15.78 -19.94
C ALA A 433 15.55 -16.99 -19.54
N ASN A 434 16.67 -17.23 -20.23
CA ASN A 434 17.62 -18.26 -19.83
C ASN A 434 18.17 -18.05 -18.41
N ALA A 435 18.52 -16.81 -18.05
CA ALA A 435 19.00 -16.50 -16.72
C ALA A 435 17.94 -16.77 -15.64
N ILE A 436 16.67 -16.45 -15.92
CA ILE A 436 15.54 -16.73 -15.02
C ILE A 436 15.36 -18.24 -14.82
N VAL A 437 15.30 -19.01 -15.93
CA VAL A 437 15.13 -20.46 -15.87
C VAL A 437 16.30 -21.12 -15.13
N ALA A 438 17.53 -20.71 -15.43
CA ALA A 438 18.73 -21.22 -14.77
C ALA A 438 18.73 -20.92 -13.26
N ALA A 439 18.37 -19.72 -12.86
CA ALA A 439 18.30 -19.32 -11.46
C ALA A 439 17.22 -20.11 -10.68
N LEU A 440 16.05 -20.34 -11.28
CA LEU A 440 14.99 -21.14 -10.69
C LEU A 440 15.37 -22.63 -10.61
N HIS A 441 16.04 -23.16 -11.64
CA HIS A 441 16.47 -24.55 -11.68
C HIS A 441 17.61 -24.83 -10.68
N ALA A 442 18.51 -23.88 -10.50
CA ALA A 442 19.61 -23.96 -9.54
C ALA A 442 19.19 -23.70 -8.09
N ALA A 443 17.91 -23.43 -7.82
CA ALA A 443 17.44 -23.14 -6.48
C ALA A 443 17.68 -24.31 -5.51
N PRO A 444 17.94 -24.05 -4.21
CA PRO A 444 18.21 -25.11 -3.24
C PRO A 444 17.00 -26.05 -3.08
N ALA A 445 17.25 -27.27 -2.55
CA ALA A 445 16.23 -28.34 -2.44
C ALA A 445 14.89 -27.92 -1.86
N GLY A 446 14.86 -26.99 -0.87
CA GLY A 446 13.62 -26.43 -0.31
C GLY A 446 12.84 -25.52 -1.27
N LEU A 447 13.46 -25.13 -2.40
CA LEU A 447 12.89 -24.28 -3.46
C LEU A 447 12.96 -24.97 -4.83
N SER A 448 13.17 -26.29 -4.88
CA SER A 448 13.25 -27.05 -6.13
C SER A 448 12.02 -26.84 -7.02
N TRP A 449 12.21 -26.92 -8.32
CA TRP A 449 11.15 -26.94 -9.32
C TRP A 449 10.58 -28.36 -9.37
N PRO A 450 9.30 -28.59 -9.05
CA PRO A 450 8.74 -29.96 -9.09
C PRO A 450 8.68 -30.53 -10.52
N GLU A 451 9.04 -31.80 -10.65
CA GLU A 451 9.04 -32.53 -11.91
C GLU A 451 7.63 -33.03 -12.30
N ASP A 452 7.49 -33.57 -13.52
CA ASP A 452 6.20 -34.10 -14.01
C ASP A 452 5.67 -35.23 -13.15
N ASN A 453 6.56 -36.10 -12.66
CA ASN A 453 6.22 -37.18 -11.75
C ASN A 453 5.66 -36.68 -10.41
N ASP A 454 6.13 -35.54 -9.90
CA ASP A 454 5.61 -34.93 -8.65
C ASP A 454 4.17 -34.44 -8.84
N LEU A 455 3.87 -33.88 -10.04
CA LEU A 455 2.50 -33.49 -10.38
C LEU A 455 1.59 -34.71 -10.51
N GLU A 456 2.02 -35.76 -11.21
CA GLU A 456 1.25 -36.99 -11.38
C GLU A 456 0.97 -37.64 -10.00
N ASP A 457 2.00 -37.79 -9.17
CA ASP A 457 1.85 -38.32 -7.81
C ASP A 457 0.84 -37.50 -7.00
N THR A 458 0.95 -36.18 -7.06
CA THR A 458 0.04 -35.30 -6.33
C THR A 458 -1.40 -35.42 -6.81
N PHE A 459 -1.65 -35.41 -8.12
CA PHE A 459 -3.01 -35.49 -8.68
C PHE A 459 -3.66 -36.85 -8.40
N VAL A 460 -2.86 -37.92 -8.40
CA VAL A 460 -3.33 -39.28 -8.17
C VAL A 460 -3.53 -39.57 -6.68
N ASN A 461 -2.61 -39.10 -5.82
CA ASN A 461 -2.55 -39.59 -4.44
C ASN A 461 -3.02 -38.58 -3.38
N ARG A 462 -3.14 -37.26 -3.70
CA ARG A 462 -3.48 -36.25 -2.71
C ARG A 462 -4.86 -35.62 -2.95
N PRO A 463 -5.66 -35.42 -1.89
CA PRO A 463 -6.88 -34.64 -1.97
C PRO A 463 -6.50 -33.17 -2.14
N LEU A 464 -6.83 -32.56 -3.28
CA LEU A 464 -6.60 -31.13 -3.51
C LEU A 464 -7.81 -30.27 -3.18
N TYR A 465 -9.03 -30.83 -3.27
CA TYR A 465 -10.24 -30.15 -2.79
C TYR A 465 -10.24 -30.05 -1.27
N GLY A 466 -10.48 -28.85 -0.74
CA GLY A 466 -10.37 -28.56 0.69
C GLY A 466 -8.96 -28.18 1.16
N VAL A 467 -7.91 -28.54 0.39
CA VAL A 467 -6.51 -28.10 0.62
C VAL A 467 -6.21 -26.81 -0.14
N LEU A 468 -6.53 -26.77 -1.42
CA LEU A 468 -6.48 -25.56 -2.23
C LEU A 468 -7.80 -24.80 -2.15
N THR A 469 -7.76 -23.48 -2.31
CA THR A 469 -8.97 -22.68 -2.45
C THR A 469 -9.74 -23.08 -3.71
N GLN A 470 -11.06 -22.93 -3.69
CA GLN A 470 -11.89 -23.23 -4.87
C GLN A 470 -11.47 -22.42 -6.10
N GLU A 471 -11.01 -21.19 -5.91
CA GLU A 471 -10.49 -20.34 -6.97
C GLU A 471 -9.24 -20.95 -7.63
N ARG A 472 -8.31 -21.50 -6.85
CA ARG A 472 -7.11 -22.18 -7.36
C ARG A 472 -7.46 -23.47 -8.10
N ILE A 473 -8.43 -24.24 -7.61
CA ILE A 473 -8.89 -25.45 -8.32
C ILE A 473 -9.56 -25.08 -9.64
N ARG A 474 -10.42 -24.04 -9.66
CA ARG A 474 -11.02 -23.54 -10.93
C ARG A 474 -9.94 -23.07 -11.89
N MET A 475 -8.94 -22.36 -11.40
CA MET A 475 -7.80 -21.92 -12.21
C MET A 475 -7.06 -23.12 -12.85
N LEU A 476 -6.79 -24.18 -12.07
CA LEU A 476 -6.12 -25.38 -12.58
C LEU A 476 -6.97 -26.10 -13.64
N LEU A 477 -8.23 -26.40 -13.30
CA LEU A 477 -9.15 -27.11 -14.21
C LEU A 477 -9.44 -26.30 -15.47
N GLY A 478 -9.59 -24.97 -15.36
CA GLY A 478 -9.80 -24.09 -16.50
C GLY A 478 -8.59 -24.03 -17.43
N ALA A 479 -7.37 -23.95 -16.89
CA ALA A 479 -6.15 -23.94 -17.68
C ALA A 479 -5.91 -25.30 -18.40
N ILE A 480 -6.24 -26.40 -17.73
CA ILE A 480 -6.20 -27.75 -18.32
C ILE A 480 -7.22 -27.84 -19.44
N ASP A 481 -8.45 -27.37 -19.25
CA ASP A 481 -9.50 -27.37 -20.27
C ASP A 481 -9.10 -26.54 -21.49
N GLU A 482 -8.57 -25.33 -21.31
CA GLU A 482 -8.06 -24.50 -22.41
C GLU A 482 -6.97 -25.22 -23.22
N ARG A 483 -6.06 -25.90 -22.55
CA ARG A 483 -5.00 -26.66 -23.21
C ARG A 483 -5.58 -27.84 -24.02
N MET A 484 -6.50 -28.61 -23.43
CA MET A 484 -7.18 -29.71 -24.12
C MET A 484 -7.98 -29.23 -25.33
N GLN A 485 -8.58 -28.02 -25.28
CA GLN A 485 -9.26 -27.43 -26.42
C GLN A 485 -8.27 -27.08 -27.56
N ILE A 486 -7.11 -26.51 -27.23
CA ILE A 486 -6.07 -26.15 -28.21
C ILE A 486 -5.51 -27.42 -28.88
N ASP A 487 -5.30 -28.49 -28.12
CA ASP A 487 -4.74 -29.74 -28.60
C ASP A 487 -5.75 -30.59 -29.40
N ASN A 488 -7.05 -30.23 -29.34
CA ASN A 488 -8.09 -30.96 -30.10
C ASN A 488 -8.35 -30.30 -31.47
N PRO A 489 -7.83 -30.88 -32.58
CA PRO A 489 -7.97 -30.30 -33.92
C PRO A 489 -9.40 -30.35 -34.47
N ARG A 490 -10.35 -31.00 -33.78
CA ARG A 490 -11.74 -31.16 -34.21
C ARG A 490 -12.70 -30.15 -33.63
N THR A 491 -12.24 -29.32 -32.71
CA THR A 491 -13.06 -28.31 -32.03
C THR A 491 -12.44 -26.93 -32.20
N GLU A 492 -13.27 -25.91 -32.45
CA GLU A 492 -12.83 -24.53 -32.37
C GLU A 492 -12.65 -24.15 -30.90
N PRO A 493 -11.51 -23.58 -30.50
CA PRO A 493 -11.31 -23.14 -29.11
C PRO A 493 -12.36 -22.10 -28.71
N ALA A 494 -13.12 -22.41 -27.69
CA ALA A 494 -14.11 -21.48 -27.12
C ALA A 494 -13.54 -20.75 -25.90
N VAL A 495 -13.93 -19.50 -25.71
CA VAL A 495 -13.57 -18.72 -24.54
C VAL A 495 -14.64 -18.93 -23.48
N PHE A 496 -14.27 -19.51 -22.35
CA PHE A 496 -15.13 -19.71 -21.20
C PHE A 496 -14.74 -18.77 -20.04
N ASP A 497 -15.74 -18.28 -19.33
CA ASP A 497 -15.55 -17.60 -18.05
C ASP A 497 -15.55 -18.65 -16.92
N TYR A 498 -14.39 -19.24 -16.67
CA TYR A 498 -14.24 -20.30 -15.67
C TYR A 498 -14.55 -19.82 -14.25
N ASP A 499 -14.49 -18.53 -13.98
CA ASP A 499 -14.75 -17.97 -12.64
C ASP A 499 -16.22 -18.09 -12.25
N ARG A 500 -17.12 -18.15 -13.22
CA ARG A 500 -18.56 -18.38 -13.02
C ARG A 500 -18.94 -19.84 -12.85
N LEU A 501 -18.00 -20.76 -13.13
CA LEU A 501 -18.27 -22.18 -13.02
C LEU A 501 -18.07 -22.67 -11.59
N GLN A 502 -18.80 -23.72 -11.22
CA GLN A 502 -18.68 -24.42 -9.95
C GLN A 502 -17.88 -25.70 -10.11
N ILE A 503 -17.17 -26.07 -9.04
CA ILE A 503 -16.47 -27.35 -8.98
C ILE A 503 -17.48 -28.42 -8.60
N GLU A 504 -17.59 -29.44 -9.45
CA GLU A 504 -18.45 -30.61 -9.26
C GLU A 504 -17.61 -31.85 -8.97
N HIS A 505 -18.04 -32.62 -7.97
CA HIS A 505 -17.53 -33.96 -7.69
C HIS A 505 -18.28 -34.96 -8.55
N VAL A 506 -17.63 -35.58 -9.51
CA VAL A 506 -18.26 -36.57 -10.39
C VAL A 506 -18.79 -37.76 -9.58
N MET A 507 -17.95 -38.40 -8.75
CA MET A 507 -18.42 -39.22 -7.63
C MET A 507 -18.69 -38.29 -6.47
N PRO A 508 -19.96 -38.14 -5.99
CA PRO A 508 -20.32 -37.18 -4.97
C PRO A 508 -19.68 -37.50 -3.62
N GLN A 509 -19.61 -36.50 -2.76
CA GLN A 509 -19.13 -36.70 -1.38
C GLN A 509 -20.04 -37.68 -0.58
N SER A 510 -21.34 -37.66 -0.90
CA SER A 510 -22.31 -38.67 -0.38
C SER A 510 -22.34 -39.98 -1.20
N TRP A 511 -21.18 -40.43 -1.68
CA TRP A 511 -21.02 -41.54 -2.60
C TRP A 511 -21.68 -42.85 -2.10
N ARG A 512 -21.88 -43.04 -0.82
CA ARG A 512 -22.44 -44.25 -0.23
C ARG A 512 -23.84 -44.60 -0.74
N ASP A 513 -24.60 -43.60 -1.18
CA ASP A 513 -25.98 -43.78 -1.64
C ASP A 513 -26.06 -44.52 -3.00
N HIS A 514 -25.08 -44.30 -3.89
CA HIS A 514 -25.12 -44.80 -5.25
C HIS A 514 -23.83 -45.49 -5.73
N TRP A 515 -22.77 -45.50 -4.92
CA TRP A 515 -21.49 -46.13 -5.24
C TRP A 515 -21.08 -47.16 -4.18
N ALA A 516 -21.90 -48.20 -4.00
CA ALA A 516 -21.63 -49.27 -3.02
C ALA A 516 -20.26 -49.94 -3.30
N LEU A 517 -19.59 -50.32 -2.21
CA LEU A 517 -18.37 -51.10 -2.24
C LEU A 517 -18.76 -52.61 -2.23
N ASP A 518 -18.63 -53.28 -3.37
CA ASP A 518 -18.87 -54.71 -3.49
C ASP A 518 -17.59 -55.48 -3.09
N LEU A 519 -17.39 -55.61 -1.79
CA LEU A 519 -16.25 -56.32 -1.20
C LEU A 519 -16.69 -57.33 -0.18
N PRO A 520 -16.04 -58.52 -0.13
CA PRO A 520 -16.55 -59.70 0.62
C PRO A 520 -16.51 -59.51 2.14
N SER A 521 -15.54 -58.80 2.70
CA SER A 521 -15.43 -58.61 4.16
C SER A 521 -15.73 -57.18 4.63
N GLU A 522 -16.21 -57.05 5.85
CA GLU A 522 -16.47 -55.76 6.52
C GLU A 522 -15.19 -54.94 6.68
N GLU A 523 -14.07 -55.61 7.00
CA GLU A 523 -12.76 -54.95 7.15
C GLU A 523 -12.29 -54.36 5.82
N GLN A 524 -12.43 -55.11 4.71
CA GLN A 524 -12.08 -54.62 3.37
C GLN A 524 -12.97 -53.45 2.96
N ARG A 525 -14.29 -53.52 3.24
CA ARG A 525 -15.21 -52.41 2.97
C ARG A 525 -14.85 -51.16 3.77
N SER A 526 -14.52 -51.31 5.05
CA SER A 526 -14.12 -50.19 5.90
C SER A 526 -12.83 -49.50 5.41
N LEU A 527 -11.80 -50.28 5.04
CA LEU A 527 -10.55 -49.74 4.51
C LEU A 527 -10.77 -49.04 3.17
N ALA A 528 -11.50 -49.67 2.25
CA ALA A 528 -11.82 -49.09 0.96
C ALA A 528 -12.68 -47.80 1.10
N ALA A 529 -13.60 -47.76 2.05
CA ALA A 529 -14.40 -46.58 2.32
C ALA A 529 -13.51 -45.39 2.80
N GLN A 530 -12.56 -45.67 3.68
CA GLN A 530 -11.63 -44.66 4.15
C GLN A 530 -10.73 -44.12 3.00
N GLN A 531 -10.27 -44.99 2.13
CA GLN A 531 -9.49 -44.59 0.94
C GLN A 531 -10.33 -43.76 -0.04
N ARG A 532 -11.59 -44.16 -0.28
CA ARG A 532 -12.52 -43.46 -1.16
C ARG A 532 -12.90 -42.07 -0.65
N GLU A 533 -12.98 -41.85 0.65
CA GLU A 533 -13.20 -40.55 1.24
C GLU A 533 -12.08 -39.52 0.88
N GLN A 534 -10.86 -40.00 0.73
CA GLN A 534 -9.76 -39.15 0.22
C GLN A 534 -9.80 -39.03 -1.29
N LEU A 535 -10.14 -40.10 -1.99
CA LEU A 535 -10.16 -40.17 -3.44
C LEU A 535 -11.18 -39.22 -4.08
N VAL A 536 -12.36 -39.06 -3.49
CA VAL A 536 -13.38 -38.14 -4.02
C VAL A 536 -12.92 -36.70 -4.10
N HIS A 537 -11.92 -36.30 -3.31
CA HIS A 537 -11.34 -34.96 -3.27
C HIS A 537 -10.10 -34.80 -4.17
N ARG A 538 -9.68 -35.83 -4.90
CA ARG A 538 -8.55 -35.77 -5.84
C ARG A 538 -8.96 -35.14 -7.17
N MET A 539 -8.00 -34.57 -7.88
CA MET A 539 -8.23 -33.86 -9.16
C MET A 539 -8.98 -34.70 -10.18
N GLY A 540 -8.72 -36.00 -10.24
CA GLY A 540 -9.37 -36.91 -11.19
C GLY A 540 -10.89 -36.97 -11.04
N ASN A 541 -11.42 -36.70 -9.84
CA ASN A 541 -12.86 -36.69 -9.57
C ASN A 541 -13.53 -35.33 -9.73
N LEU A 542 -12.77 -34.26 -10.03
CA LEU A 542 -13.29 -32.90 -10.10
C LEU A 542 -13.50 -32.45 -11.55
N THR A 543 -14.58 -31.71 -11.78
CA THR A 543 -14.84 -31.02 -13.05
C THR A 543 -15.48 -29.67 -12.82
N LEU A 544 -15.72 -28.91 -13.90
CA LEU A 544 -16.35 -27.60 -13.86
C LEU A 544 -17.72 -27.64 -14.55
N VAL A 545 -18.73 -27.10 -13.89
CA VAL A 545 -20.11 -27.06 -14.37
C VAL A 545 -20.77 -25.72 -14.04
N THR A 546 -21.91 -25.43 -14.65
CA THR A 546 -22.73 -24.28 -14.26
C THR A 546 -23.43 -24.53 -12.93
N SER A 547 -23.85 -23.46 -12.24
CA SER A 547 -24.57 -23.54 -10.97
C SER A 547 -25.90 -24.32 -11.07
N ASP A 548 -26.61 -24.16 -12.19
CA ASP A 548 -27.90 -24.84 -12.40
C ASP A 548 -27.70 -26.34 -12.60
N PHE A 549 -26.70 -26.71 -13.43
CA PHE A 549 -26.34 -28.11 -13.60
C PHE A 549 -25.97 -28.78 -12.28
N ASN A 550 -25.14 -28.13 -11.47
CA ASN A 550 -24.70 -28.67 -10.18
C ASN A 550 -25.88 -28.96 -9.24
N ARG A 551 -26.85 -28.05 -9.16
CA ARG A 551 -28.06 -28.21 -8.35
C ARG A 551 -28.89 -29.42 -8.73
N ASP A 552 -29.00 -29.68 -10.03
CA ASP A 552 -29.92 -30.69 -10.56
C ASP A 552 -29.34 -32.11 -10.48
N VAL A 553 -28.00 -32.29 -10.48
CA VAL A 553 -27.38 -33.61 -10.64
C VAL A 553 -26.34 -33.98 -9.59
N SER A 554 -26.06 -33.14 -8.61
CA SER A 554 -24.90 -33.26 -7.69
C SER A 554 -24.77 -34.63 -6.98
N ASN A 555 -25.86 -35.24 -6.52
CA ASN A 555 -25.84 -36.48 -5.75
C ASN A 555 -26.44 -37.71 -6.49
N LEU A 556 -26.64 -37.58 -7.80
CA LEU A 556 -27.28 -38.68 -8.58
C LEU A 556 -26.28 -39.77 -8.98
N ALA A 557 -26.80 -40.96 -9.31
CA ALA A 557 -26.01 -42.09 -9.76
C ALA A 557 -25.28 -41.78 -11.07
N TRP A 558 -24.18 -42.53 -11.34
CA TRP A 558 -23.28 -42.26 -12.49
C TRP A 558 -24.01 -42.21 -13.81
N GLU A 559 -24.89 -43.13 -14.13
CA GLU A 559 -25.60 -43.18 -15.40
C GLU A 559 -26.36 -41.89 -15.71
N ILE A 560 -27.01 -41.32 -14.68
CA ILE A 560 -27.74 -40.04 -14.81
C ILE A 560 -26.77 -38.89 -14.99
N LYS A 561 -25.73 -38.82 -14.15
CA LYS A 561 -24.68 -37.81 -14.25
C LYS A 561 -23.97 -37.85 -15.61
N ARG A 562 -23.62 -39.06 -16.08
CA ARG A 562 -22.99 -39.26 -17.39
C ARG A 562 -23.81 -38.65 -18.51
N ASN A 563 -25.10 -38.98 -18.56
CA ASN A 563 -26.02 -38.49 -19.61
C ASN A 563 -26.17 -36.96 -19.54
N ALA A 564 -26.28 -36.42 -18.34
CA ALA A 564 -26.36 -34.96 -18.13
C ALA A 564 -25.08 -34.25 -18.54
N LEU A 565 -23.90 -34.77 -18.15
CA LEU A 565 -22.60 -34.24 -18.54
C LEU A 565 -22.39 -34.33 -20.05
N ALA A 566 -22.76 -35.46 -20.68
CA ALA A 566 -22.67 -35.64 -22.14
C ALA A 566 -23.56 -34.63 -22.90
N THR A 567 -24.71 -34.25 -22.34
CA THR A 567 -25.67 -33.37 -23.02
C THR A 567 -25.36 -31.90 -22.81
N HIS A 568 -24.92 -31.52 -21.60
CA HIS A 568 -24.86 -30.12 -21.15
C HIS A 568 -23.44 -29.59 -20.97
N ALA A 569 -22.42 -30.43 -20.73
CA ALA A 569 -21.05 -29.99 -20.57
C ALA A 569 -20.39 -29.72 -21.93
N LYS A 570 -19.97 -28.45 -22.11
CA LYS A 570 -19.25 -28.01 -23.34
C LYS A 570 -17.74 -27.97 -23.16
N LEU A 571 -17.26 -28.19 -21.92
CA LEU A 571 -15.84 -28.17 -21.62
C LEU A 571 -15.16 -29.44 -22.14
N GLN A 572 -13.95 -29.29 -22.71
CA GLN A 572 -13.14 -30.41 -23.22
C GLN A 572 -12.74 -31.36 -22.08
N ILE A 573 -12.49 -30.84 -20.89
CA ILE A 573 -12.18 -31.64 -19.69
C ILE A 573 -13.30 -32.62 -19.30
N SER A 574 -14.51 -32.40 -19.82
CA SER A 574 -15.70 -33.25 -19.57
C SER A 574 -16.08 -34.12 -20.77
N ALA A 575 -15.39 -33.99 -21.91
CA ALA A 575 -15.77 -34.67 -23.15
C ALA A 575 -15.71 -36.21 -23.06
N ASP A 576 -14.83 -36.76 -22.25
CA ASP A 576 -14.66 -38.21 -22.13
C ASP A 576 -15.69 -38.87 -21.20
N PHE A 577 -16.45 -38.10 -20.41
CA PHE A 577 -17.50 -38.67 -19.54
C PHE A 577 -18.57 -39.44 -20.35
N ALA A 578 -18.91 -38.95 -21.55
CA ALA A 578 -19.89 -39.60 -22.40
C ALA A 578 -19.47 -41.04 -22.80
N LYS A 579 -18.17 -41.32 -22.91
CA LYS A 579 -17.60 -42.58 -23.31
C LYS A 579 -17.27 -43.52 -22.16
N THR A 580 -17.34 -43.03 -20.92
CA THR A 580 -16.94 -43.76 -19.72
C THR A 580 -18.12 -44.57 -19.19
N GLU A 581 -18.05 -45.88 -19.26
CA GLU A 581 -19.15 -46.76 -18.84
C GLU A 581 -19.33 -46.79 -17.31
N THR A 582 -18.21 -46.86 -16.59
CA THR A 582 -18.20 -46.92 -15.12
C THR A 582 -17.36 -45.75 -14.56
N TRP A 583 -17.79 -45.23 -13.45
CA TRP A 583 -17.03 -44.20 -12.70
C TRP A 583 -16.66 -44.74 -11.33
N ASP A 584 -15.47 -45.24 -11.19
CA ASP A 584 -14.93 -45.92 -10.03
C ASP A 584 -13.54 -45.37 -9.67
N ASP A 585 -12.93 -45.92 -8.64
CA ASP A 585 -11.65 -45.52 -8.09
C ASP A 585 -10.55 -45.58 -9.17
N THR A 586 -10.55 -46.64 -10.02
CA THR A 586 -9.57 -46.80 -11.11
C THR A 586 -9.74 -45.75 -12.22
N THR A 587 -10.98 -45.46 -12.56
CA THR A 587 -11.31 -44.44 -13.58
C THR A 587 -10.91 -43.04 -13.10
N ILE A 588 -11.14 -42.73 -11.81
CA ILE A 588 -10.71 -41.47 -11.19
C ILE A 588 -9.19 -41.34 -11.24
N GLU A 589 -8.44 -42.39 -10.89
CA GLU A 589 -6.98 -42.38 -10.95
C GLU A 589 -6.46 -42.23 -12.38
N GLY A 590 -7.05 -42.94 -13.32
CA GLY A 590 -6.70 -42.83 -14.75
C GLY A 590 -6.88 -41.41 -15.28
N ARG A 591 -8.00 -40.78 -14.92
CA ARG A 591 -8.25 -39.38 -15.29
C ARG A 591 -7.31 -38.42 -14.55
N ALA A 592 -6.96 -38.65 -13.27
CA ALA A 592 -5.98 -37.87 -12.57
C ALA A 592 -4.63 -37.82 -13.28
N ARG A 593 -4.14 -38.98 -13.78
CA ARG A 593 -2.92 -39.07 -14.60
C ARG A 593 -3.04 -38.27 -15.91
N LEU A 594 -4.18 -38.37 -16.60
CA LEU A 594 -4.43 -37.60 -17.82
C LEU A 594 -4.35 -36.09 -17.53
N LEU A 595 -5.07 -35.62 -16.48
CA LEU A 595 -5.07 -34.20 -16.12
C LEU A 595 -3.68 -33.72 -15.70
N ALA A 596 -2.89 -34.56 -15.00
CA ALA A 596 -1.51 -34.22 -14.62
C ALA A 596 -0.60 -34.03 -15.85
N ARG A 597 -0.72 -34.92 -16.86
CA ARG A 597 0.03 -34.77 -18.14
C ARG A 597 -0.35 -33.48 -18.86
N VAL A 598 -1.63 -33.13 -18.92
CA VAL A 598 -2.06 -31.87 -19.54
C VAL A 598 -1.58 -30.68 -18.73
N ALA A 599 -1.63 -30.75 -17.40
CA ALA A 599 -1.09 -29.71 -16.52
C ALA A 599 0.42 -29.50 -16.75
N ALA A 600 1.19 -30.57 -16.96
CA ALA A 600 2.61 -30.49 -17.29
C ALA A 600 2.87 -29.78 -18.63
N LEU A 601 1.94 -29.88 -19.61
CA LEU A 601 2.03 -29.12 -20.88
C LEU A 601 1.65 -27.62 -20.68
N VAL A 602 0.80 -27.29 -19.72
CA VAL A 602 0.46 -25.90 -19.40
C VAL A 602 1.58 -25.24 -18.62
N TRP A 603 2.15 -25.95 -17.67
CA TRP A 603 3.24 -25.53 -16.78
C TRP A 603 4.42 -26.51 -16.93
N PRO A 604 5.27 -26.34 -17.94
CA PRO A 604 6.36 -27.28 -18.24
C PRO A 604 7.43 -27.30 -17.13
N ALA A 605 8.09 -28.43 -16.94
CA ALA A 605 9.26 -28.53 -16.07
C ALA A 605 10.44 -27.73 -16.64
N ALA A 606 11.48 -27.49 -15.81
CA ALA A 606 12.63 -26.70 -16.18
C ALA A 606 13.32 -27.19 -17.46
N ASP A 607 13.53 -28.49 -17.59
CA ASP A 607 14.25 -29.10 -18.74
C ASP A 607 13.55 -28.82 -20.06
N HIS A 608 12.23 -28.86 -20.10
CA HIS A 608 11.45 -28.57 -21.33
C HIS A 608 11.59 -27.09 -21.74
N LEU A 609 11.64 -26.18 -20.79
CA LEU A 609 11.84 -24.74 -21.07
C LEU A 609 13.27 -24.46 -21.53
N ILE A 610 14.27 -25.15 -20.97
CA ILE A 610 15.66 -25.05 -21.41
C ILE A 610 15.82 -25.50 -22.87
N GLU A 611 15.14 -26.57 -23.26
CA GLU A 611 15.13 -27.04 -24.65
C GLU A 611 14.46 -26.01 -25.58
N GLU A 612 13.31 -25.46 -25.20
CA GLU A 612 12.59 -24.45 -25.99
C GLU A 612 13.40 -23.16 -26.18
N LEU A 613 14.18 -22.75 -25.18
CA LEU A 613 15.04 -21.57 -25.22
C LEU A 613 16.32 -21.74 -26.04
N ARG A 614 16.69 -22.98 -26.36
CA ARG A 614 17.83 -23.30 -27.24
C ARG A 614 17.47 -23.28 -28.75
N LEU A 615 16.18 -23.35 -29.06
CA LEU A 615 15.62 -23.24 -30.40
C LEU A 615 15.31 -21.78 -30.77
#